data_de46a1c7451664df515718f7f6cf854b
#
_entry.id   de46a1c7451664df515718f7f6cf854b
#
_cell.length_a   1.000
_cell.length_b   1.000
_cell.length_c   1.000
_cell.angle_alpha   90.00
_cell.angle_beta   90.00
_cell.angle_gamma   90.00
#
_symmetry.space_group_name_H-M   'P 1'
#
loop_
_entity.id
_entity.type
_entity.pdbx_description
1 polymer ?
#
loop_
_entity_poly.entity_id
_entity_poly.type
_entity_poly.pdbx_seq_one_letter_code
_entity_poly.pdbx_strand_id
1 'polypeptide(L)'
;MKLSMRYGLVGIGALGALSLVHWCRKLQYDGPAAADYLAGVFPNVAAAIAIPFVLLSIWADQKSTATYSAARQSFVVFALFAGLALIAWELMQQSSRTLVFDLHDIGATLLGLGVGWLLFILLTPTGNARAA
;
A
#
# COMPACT_ATOMS: atom_id res chain seq x y z
N MET A 1 10.37 -14.18 13.95
CA MET A 1 9.96 -12.78 13.70
C MET A 1 8.45 -12.69 13.84
N LYS A 2 7.94 -11.80 14.70
CA LYS A 2 6.50 -11.61 14.93
C LYS A 2 5.77 -11.24 13.65
N LEU A 3 4.51 -11.64 13.53
CA LEU A 3 3.69 -11.37 12.35
C LEU A 3 3.48 -9.85 12.14
N SER A 4 3.23 -9.10 13.22
CA SER A 4 3.15 -7.64 13.20
C SER A 4 4.40 -6.99 12.60
N MET A 5 5.58 -7.50 12.94
CA MET A 5 6.85 -7.00 12.41
C MET A 5 7.00 -7.26 10.90
N ARG A 6 6.56 -8.45 10.41
CA ARG A 6 6.57 -8.74 8.96
C ARG A 6 5.70 -7.76 8.19
N TYR A 7 4.49 -7.50 8.69
CA TYR A 7 3.58 -6.53 8.08
C TYR A 7 4.14 -5.11 8.16
N GLY A 8 4.70 -4.74 9.32
CA GLY A 8 5.31 -3.42 9.51
C GLY A 8 6.47 -3.17 8.55
N LEU A 9 7.32 -4.16 8.31
CA LEU A 9 8.43 -4.04 7.34
C LEU A 9 7.94 -3.79 5.92
N VAL A 10 6.86 -4.45 5.49
CA VAL A 10 6.26 -4.18 4.17
C VAL A 10 5.69 -2.77 4.11
N GLY A 11 4.90 -2.37 5.11
CA GLY A 11 4.29 -1.04 5.15
C GLY A 11 5.34 0.08 5.17
N ILE A 12 6.34 -0.03 6.04
CA ILE A 12 7.44 0.94 6.13
C ILE A 12 8.30 0.93 4.86
N GLY A 13 8.58 -0.26 4.30
CA GLY A 13 9.32 -0.38 3.04
C GLY A 13 8.61 0.32 1.88
N ALA A 14 7.29 0.16 1.77
CA ALA A 14 6.49 0.84 0.76
C ALA A 14 6.47 2.38 0.98
N LEU A 15 6.36 2.86 2.22
CA LEU A 15 6.48 4.29 2.54
C LEU A 15 7.89 4.83 2.23
N GLY A 16 8.93 4.05 2.51
CA GLY A 16 10.30 4.39 2.17
C GLY A 16 10.50 4.52 0.66
N ALA A 17 9.96 3.57 -0.12
CA ALA A 17 9.99 3.62 -1.58
C ALA A 17 9.21 4.83 -2.12
N LEU A 18 8.04 5.14 -1.56
CA LEU A 18 7.28 6.35 -1.87
C LEU A 18 8.11 7.61 -1.62
N SER A 19 8.75 7.70 -0.46
CA SER A 19 9.60 8.85 -0.09
C SER A 19 10.79 9.00 -1.03
N LEU A 20 11.41 7.87 -1.43
CA LEU A 20 12.52 7.86 -2.37
C LEU A 20 12.10 8.40 -3.74
N VAL A 21 10.95 7.96 -4.27
CA VAL A 21 10.43 8.45 -5.55
C VAL A 21 10.16 9.95 -5.49
N HIS A 22 9.54 10.44 -4.41
CA HIS A 22 9.34 11.88 -4.23
C HIS A 22 10.65 12.66 -4.19
N TRP A 23 11.67 12.12 -3.54
CA TRP A 23 12.99 12.74 -3.47
C TRP A 23 13.68 12.77 -4.85
N CYS A 24 13.65 11.65 -5.59
CA CYS A 24 14.17 11.61 -6.97
C CYS A 24 13.49 12.61 -7.88
N ARG A 25 12.16 12.77 -7.79
CA ARG A 25 11.42 13.79 -8.56
C ARG A 25 11.86 15.22 -8.23
N LYS A 26 12.17 15.51 -6.97
CA LYS A 26 12.68 16.84 -6.56
C LYS A 26 14.06 17.15 -7.12
N LEU A 27 14.88 16.15 -7.41
CA LEU A 27 16.20 16.31 -8.01
C LEU A 27 16.14 16.62 -9.52
N GLN A 28 14.94 16.73 -10.10
CA GLN A 28 14.74 17.02 -11.53
C GLN A 28 15.60 16.10 -12.43
N TYR A 29 15.59 14.81 -12.13
CA TYR A 29 16.29 13.82 -12.94
C TYR A 29 15.61 13.73 -14.31
N ASP A 30 16.32 14.20 -15.37
CA ASP A 30 15.88 14.06 -16.76
C ASP A 30 16.08 12.59 -17.19
N GLY A 31 15.11 11.76 -16.85
CA GLY A 31 15.06 10.36 -17.20
C GLY A 31 14.33 10.12 -18.53
N PRO A 32 14.36 8.86 -19.04
CA PRO A 32 13.51 8.49 -20.17
C PRO A 32 12.02 8.62 -19.77
N ALA A 33 11.16 8.95 -20.74
CA ALA A 33 9.72 9.20 -20.53
C ALA A 33 9.01 8.07 -19.76
N ALA A 34 9.45 6.82 -19.91
CA ALA A 34 8.94 5.69 -19.15
C ALA A 34 9.24 5.79 -17.65
N ALA A 35 10.40 6.30 -17.27
CA ALA A 35 10.77 6.50 -15.86
C ALA A 35 9.93 7.62 -15.23
N ASP A 36 9.67 8.68 -15.96
CA ASP A 36 8.81 9.79 -15.50
C ASP A 36 7.37 9.32 -15.31
N TYR A 37 6.85 8.52 -16.23
CA TYR A 37 5.53 7.92 -16.10
C TYR A 37 5.44 7.01 -14.86
N LEU A 38 6.41 6.09 -14.68
CA LEU A 38 6.44 5.20 -13.53
C LEU A 38 6.57 5.99 -12.21
N ALA A 39 7.40 7.02 -12.18
CA ALA A 39 7.52 7.90 -11.02
C ALA A 39 6.21 8.66 -10.74
N GLY A 40 5.39 8.92 -11.76
CA GLY A 40 4.05 9.51 -11.61
C GLY A 40 3.07 8.60 -10.91
N VAL A 41 2.92 7.37 -11.39
CA VAL A 41 1.90 6.41 -10.90
C VAL A 41 2.33 5.61 -9.66
N PHE A 42 3.64 5.45 -9.45
CA PHE A 42 4.19 4.65 -8.34
C PHE A 42 3.71 5.09 -6.95
N PRO A 43 3.51 6.38 -6.63
CA PRO A 43 2.98 6.80 -5.34
C PRO A 43 1.65 6.12 -4.97
N ASN A 44 0.75 5.94 -5.92
CA ASN A 44 -0.53 5.27 -5.69
C ASN A 44 -0.36 3.77 -5.44
N VAL A 45 0.54 3.10 -6.19
CA VAL A 45 0.91 1.70 -5.92
C VAL A 45 1.46 1.55 -4.51
N ALA A 46 2.43 2.39 -4.15
CA ALA A 46 3.09 2.32 -2.84
C ALA A 46 2.12 2.61 -1.69
N ALA A 47 1.25 3.61 -1.82
CA ALA A 47 0.23 3.94 -0.82
C ALA A 47 -0.79 2.81 -0.65
N ALA A 48 -1.23 2.19 -1.76
CA ALA A 48 -2.18 1.07 -1.75
C ALA A 48 -1.60 -0.19 -1.06
N ILE A 49 -0.28 -0.36 -1.06
CA ILE A 49 0.40 -1.41 -0.29
C ILE A 49 0.63 -0.95 1.16
N ALA A 50 1.15 0.25 1.36
CA ALA A 50 1.60 0.73 2.66
C ALA A 50 0.46 0.82 3.67
N ILE A 51 -0.67 1.44 3.29
CA ILE A 51 -1.77 1.72 4.22
C ILE A 51 -2.34 0.43 4.83
N PRO A 52 -2.73 -0.60 4.05
CA PRO A 52 -3.25 -1.84 4.62
C PRO A 52 -2.23 -2.55 5.50
N PHE A 53 -0.95 -2.56 5.12
CA PHE A 53 0.08 -3.26 5.88
C PHE A 53 0.46 -2.55 7.18
N VAL A 54 0.48 -1.23 7.21
CA VAL A 54 0.68 -0.47 8.45
C VAL A 54 -0.48 -0.72 9.41
N LEU A 55 -1.72 -0.62 8.95
CA LEU A 55 -2.90 -0.89 9.77
C LEU A 55 -2.93 -2.35 10.26
N LEU A 56 -2.58 -3.31 9.39
CA LEU A 56 -2.50 -4.71 9.74
C LEU A 56 -1.40 -5.01 10.75
N SER A 57 -0.27 -4.30 10.68
CA SER A 57 0.82 -4.40 11.66
C SER A 57 0.35 -3.97 13.04
N ILE A 58 -0.33 -2.82 13.13
CA ILE A 58 -0.88 -2.30 14.39
C ILE A 58 -1.93 -3.26 14.94
N TRP A 59 -2.84 -3.74 14.10
CA TRP A 59 -3.85 -4.71 14.48
C TRP A 59 -3.24 -6.01 15.00
N ALA A 60 -2.23 -6.55 14.32
CA ALA A 60 -1.57 -7.80 14.70
C ALA A 60 -0.76 -7.66 16.01
N ASP A 61 -0.22 -6.48 16.29
CA ASP A 61 0.52 -6.24 17.54
C ASP A 61 -0.41 -6.18 18.76
N GLN A 62 -1.67 -5.78 18.56
CA GLN A 62 -2.69 -5.74 19.62
C GLN A 62 -3.33 -7.12 19.90
N LYS A 63 -3.03 -8.14 19.08
CA LYS A 63 -3.61 -9.49 19.24
C LYS A 63 -2.56 -10.45 19.79
N SER A 64 -2.88 -11.11 20.90
CA SER A 64 -2.03 -12.17 21.49
C SER A 64 -1.95 -13.41 20.59
N THR A 65 -3.02 -13.70 19.85
CA THR A 65 -3.10 -14.79 18.86
C THR A 65 -3.90 -14.31 17.67
N ALA A 66 -3.27 -14.24 16.50
CA ALA A 66 -3.93 -13.90 15.26
C ALA A 66 -4.09 -15.16 14.40
N THR A 67 -5.33 -15.59 14.16
CA THR A 67 -5.61 -16.65 13.20
C THR A 67 -5.50 -16.12 11.77
N TYR A 68 -5.20 -16.99 10.80
CA TYR A 68 -5.17 -16.60 9.38
C TYR A 68 -6.49 -15.97 8.93
N SER A 69 -7.63 -16.52 9.35
CA SER A 69 -8.96 -16.00 9.00
C SER A 69 -9.17 -14.58 9.51
N ALA A 70 -8.81 -14.29 10.76
CA ALA A 70 -8.93 -12.94 11.33
C ALA A 70 -7.97 -11.96 10.66
N ALA A 71 -6.73 -12.37 10.39
CA ALA A 71 -5.77 -11.53 9.68
C ALA A 71 -6.25 -11.22 8.25
N ARG A 72 -6.81 -12.21 7.55
CA ARG A 72 -7.37 -12.04 6.21
C ARG A 72 -8.55 -11.05 6.19
N GLN A 73 -9.49 -11.19 7.14
CA GLN A 73 -10.62 -10.27 7.24
C GLN A 73 -10.14 -8.84 7.51
N SER A 74 -9.22 -8.67 8.44
CA SER A 74 -8.64 -7.35 8.75
C SER A 74 -7.91 -6.76 7.55
N PHE A 75 -7.11 -7.57 6.84
CA PHE A 75 -6.44 -7.10 5.62
C PHE A 75 -7.43 -6.64 4.56
N VAL A 76 -8.50 -7.42 4.29
CA VAL A 76 -9.52 -7.05 3.31
C VAL A 76 -10.19 -5.73 3.68
N VAL A 77 -10.55 -5.54 4.95
CA VAL A 77 -11.17 -4.29 5.43
C VAL A 77 -10.21 -3.11 5.23
N PHE A 78 -8.94 -3.26 5.60
CA PHE A 78 -7.95 -2.19 5.45
C PHE A 78 -7.61 -1.91 3.99
N ALA A 79 -7.56 -2.93 3.14
CA ALA A 79 -7.34 -2.78 1.70
C ALA A 79 -8.53 -2.06 1.02
N LEU A 80 -9.77 -2.41 1.37
CA LEU A 80 -10.96 -1.72 0.89
C LEU A 80 -10.96 -0.25 1.34
N PHE A 81 -10.67 0.00 2.61
CA PHE A 81 -10.57 1.36 3.13
C PHE A 81 -9.51 2.17 2.37
N ALA A 82 -8.31 1.63 2.20
CA ALA A 82 -7.23 2.29 1.47
C ALA A 82 -7.61 2.55 0.01
N GLY A 83 -8.16 1.53 -0.68
CA GLY A 83 -8.58 1.66 -2.07
C GLY A 83 -9.67 2.73 -2.26
N LEU A 84 -10.70 2.70 -1.43
CA LEU A 84 -11.76 3.70 -1.47
C LEU A 84 -11.25 5.11 -1.19
N ALA A 85 -10.36 5.27 -0.20
CA ALA A 85 -9.79 6.58 0.13
C ALA A 85 -8.92 7.13 -1.01
N LEU A 86 -8.07 6.29 -1.63
CA LEU A 86 -7.24 6.69 -2.75
C LEU A 86 -8.07 7.03 -4.00
N ILE A 87 -9.07 6.20 -4.33
CA ILE A 87 -9.97 6.47 -5.46
C ILE A 87 -10.80 7.74 -5.20
N ALA A 88 -11.32 7.92 -3.98
CA ALA A 88 -12.05 9.13 -3.63
C ALA A 88 -11.17 10.38 -3.77
N TRP A 89 -9.90 10.28 -3.38
CA TRP A 89 -8.94 11.36 -3.55
C TRP A 89 -8.78 11.74 -5.04
N GLU A 90 -8.60 10.74 -5.93
CA GLU A 90 -8.51 10.98 -7.36
C GLU A 90 -9.78 11.62 -7.93
N LEU A 91 -10.96 11.15 -7.52
CA LEU A 91 -12.23 11.73 -7.96
C LEU A 91 -12.40 13.18 -7.47
N MET A 92 -11.94 13.50 -6.27
CA MET A 92 -11.96 14.86 -5.74
C MET A 92 -11.06 15.81 -6.56
N GLN A 93 -9.99 15.30 -7.17
CA GLN A 93 -9.11 16.10 -8.01
C GLN A 93 -9.82 16.60 -9.28
N GLN A 94 -10.84 15.89 -9.80
CA GLN A 94 -11.64 16.37 -10.94
C GLN A 94 -12.31 17.72 -10.67
N SER A 95 -12.65 17.99 -9.41
CA SER A 95 -13.31 19.25 -9.03
C SER A 95 -12.32 20.38 -8.70
N SER A 96 -11.02 20.08 -8.71
CA SER A 96 -9.97 21.04 -8.40
C SER A 96 -9.46 21.74 -9.68
N ARG A 97 -9.21 23.06 -9.58
CA ARG A 97 -8.59 23.83 -10.69
C ARG A 97 -7.07 23.63 -10.77
N THR A 98 -6.44 23.05 -9.76
CA THR A 98 -4.98 22.95 -9.62
C THR A 98 -4.46 21.52 -9.64
N LEU A 99 -5.35 20.52 -9.46
CA LEU A 99 -5.01 19.11 -9.46
C LEU A 99 -5.51 18.46 -10.75
N VAL A 100 -4.77 17.49 -11.25
CA VAL A 100 -5.10 16.76 -12.47
C VAL A 100 -5.57 15.37 -12.11
N PHE A 101 -6.80 15.04 -12.47
CA PHE A 101 -7.32 13.67 -12.39
C PHE A 101 -6.61 12.78 -13.41
N ASP A 102 -6.10 11.64 -12.96
CA ASP A 102 -5.50 10.65 -13.85
C ASP A 102 -6.09 9.26 -13.60
N LEU A 103 -6.67 8.69 -14.66
CA LEU A 103 -7.22 7.33 -14.62
C LEU A 103 -6.13 6.27 -14.38
N HIS A 104 -4.88 6.57 -14.77
CA HIS A 104 -3.75 5.68 -14.50
C HIS A 104 -3.46 5.53 -13.00
N ASP A 105 -3.75 6.55 -12.20
CA ASP A 105 -3.58 6.52 -10.75
C ASP A 105 -4.60 5.59 -10.08
N ILE A 106 -5.80 5.51 -10.63
CA ILE A 106 -6.80 4.50 -10.22
C ILE A 106 -6.31 3.09 -10.58
N GLY A 107 -5.80 2.91 -11.79
CA GLY A 107 -5.19 1.64 -12.23
C GLY A 107 -4.00 1.23 -11.34
N ALA A 108 -3.14 2.20 -10.99
CA ALA A 108 -2.00 2.00 -10.09
C ALA A 108 -2.46 1.60 -8.68
N THR A 109 -3.53 2.22 -8.17
CA THR A 109 -4.14 1.84 -6.88
C THR A 109 -4.61 0.39 -6.89
N LEU A 110 -5.35 -0.03 -7.93
CA LEU A 110 -5.81 -1.41 -8.07
C LEU A 110 -4.65 -2.40 -8.17
N LEU A 111 -3.62 -2.07 -8.94
CA LEU A 111 -2.39 -2.85 -9.04
C LEU A 111 -1.71 -3.00 -7.66
N GLY A 112 -1.57 -1.89 -6.93
CA GLY A 112 -0.99 -1.88 -5.59
C GLY A 112 -1.77 -2.75 -4.60
N LEU A 113 -3.11 -2.72 -4.63
CA LEU A 113 -3.94 -3.60 -3.82
C LEU A 113 -3.74 -5.08 -4.20
N GLY A 114 -3.63 -5.40 -5.50
CA GLY A 114 -3.34 -6.76 -5.98
C GLY A 114 -1.99 -7.27 -5.51
N VAL A 115 -0.93 -6.45 -5.63
CA VAL A 115 0.41 -6.76 -5.11
C VAL A 115 0.37 -6.93 -3.59
N GLY A 116 -0.33 -6.05 -2.89
CA GLY A 116 -0.54 -6.15 -1.44
C GLY A 116 -1.21 -7.46 -1.04
N TRP A 117 -2.22 -7.89 -1.79
CA TRP A 117 -2.86 -9.19 -1.55
C TRP A 117 -1.91 -10.37 -1.73
N LEU A 118 -1.08 -10.36 -2.77
CA LEU A 118 -0.06 -11.39 -2.98
C LEU A 118 0.96 -11.42 -1.84
N LEU A 119 1.46 -10.26 -1.42
CA LEU A 119 2.36 -10.14 -0.28
C LEU A 119 1.71 -10.66 1.01
N PHE A 120 0.43 -10.36 1.24
CA PHE A 120 -0.31 -10.87 2.38
C PHE A 120 -0.34 -12.39 2.40
N ILE A 121 -0.66 -13.05 1.27
CA ILE A 121 -0.68 -14.52 1.17
C ILE A 121 0.70 -15.12 1.45
N LEU A 122 1.76 -14.51 0.91
CA LEU A 122 3.13 -15.01 1.06
C LEU A 122 3.66 -14.86 2.50
N LEU A 123 3.24 -13.83 3.21
CA LEU A 123 3.76 -13.50 4.54
C LEU A 123 2.96 -14.10 5.68
N THR A 124 1.68 -14.43 5.43
CA THR A 124 0.75 -14.90 6.46
C THR A 124 0.67 -16.42 6.45
N PRO A 125 1.14 -17.12 7.51
CA PRO A 125 1.04 -18.56 7.60
C PRO A 125 -0.42 -19.02 7.65
N THR A 126 -0.75 -20.05 6.88
CA THR A 126 -2.10 -20.65 6.83
C THR A 126 -2.42 -21.56 8.02
N GLY A 127 -1.42 -21.95 8.82
CA GLY A 127 -1.60 -22.70 10.06
C GLY A 127 -1.92 -21.77 11.24
N ASN A 128 -2.34 -22.37 12.38
CA ASN A 128 -2.44 -21.65 13.65
C ASN A 128 -1.02 -21.15 14.05
N ALA A 129 -0.62 -20.03 13.51
CA ALA A 129 0.63 -19.40 13.89
C ALA A 129 0.48 -18.91 15.33
N ARG A 130 0.95 -19.72 16.29
CA ARG A 130 1.27 -19.20 17.61
C ARG A 130 2.26 -18.06 17.38
N ALA A 131 1.87 -16.85 17.81
CA ALA A 131 2.80 -15.75 17.89
C ALA A 131 3.95 -16.18 18.82
N ALA A 132 5.10 -16.50 18.22
CA ALA A 132 6.33 -16.73 18.95
C ALA A 132 7.04 -15.39 19.12
#